data_d7fe9b2a8df6426412dfcfa47b645b3a
#
_entry.id   d7fe9b2a8df6426412dfcfa47b645b3a
#
_cell.length_a   1.000
_cell.length_b   1.000
_cell.length_c   1.000
_cell.angle_alpha   90.00
_cell.angle_beta   90.00
_cell.angle_gamma   90.00
#
_symmetry.space_group_name_H-M   'P 1'
#
loop_
_entity.id
_entity.type
_entity.pdbx_description
1 polymer ?
#
loop_
_entity_poly.entity_id
_entity_poly.type
_entity_poly.pdbx_seq_one_letter_code
_entity_poly.pdbx_strand_id
1 'polypeptide(L)'
;MNPENPIVLPDYGNCNLGILSSIVKYYGARIPTKPIAALDAELDRRRSRNTVWFIMDGMGSRVLEKNLPAESWLLRRKRQDLTAVFPCTTTAVMTSFFSGVQPISHAWLGWTLYFSDWDMCIDIFPFRDTFTGEKQIGRAHV
;
A
#
# COMPACT_ATOMS: atom_id res chain seq x y z
N MET A 1 -23.03 -7.75 12.31
CA MET A 1 -22.20 -6.65 11.80
C MET A 1 -22.79 -5.35 12.32
N ASN A 2 -21.98 -4.45 12.82
CA ASN A 2 -22.45 -3.14 13.26
C ASN A 2 -22.82 -2.32 12.01
N PRO A 3 -24.09 -1.90 11.81
CA PRO A 3 -24.52 -1.13 10.64
C PRO A 3 -23.80 0.23 10.52
N GLU A 4 -23.31 0.76 11.63
CA GLU A 4 -22.58 2.04 11.66
C GLU A 4 -21.10 1.94 11.19
N ASN A 5 -20.57 0.73 11.04
CA ASN A 5 -19.20 0.51 10.62
C ASN A 5 -19.07 -0.73 9.71
N PRO A 6 -19.56 -0.65 8.47
CA PRO A 6 -19.53 -1.77 7.55
C PRO A 6 -18.09 -2.13 7.19
N ILE A 7 -17.81 -3.43 7.07
CA ILE A 7 -16.54 -3.93 6.51
C ILE A 7 -16.53 -3.57 5.02
N VAL A 8 -15.55 -2.81 4.60
CA VAL A 8 -15.32 -2.49 3.19
C VAL A 8 -14.37 -3.52 2.62
N LEU A 9 -14.85 -4.32 1.67
CA LEU A 9 -14.02 -5.25 0.92
C LEU A 9 -13.13 -4.51 -0.08
N PRO A 10 -11.93 -5.03 -0.40
CA PRO A 10 -11.07 -4.41 -1.39
C PRO A 10 -11.70 -4.43 -2.78
N ASP A 11 -11.69 -3.28 -3.43
CA ASP A 11 -11.99 -3.15 -4.86
C ASP A 11 -10.69 -2.92 -5.60
N TYR A 12 -10.11 -3.97 -6.17
CA TYR A 12 -8.85 -3.87 -6.92
C TYR A 12 -8.96 -3.07 -8.23
N GLY A 13 -10.17 -2.71 -8.66
CA GLY A 13 -10.38 -1.73 -9.72
C GLY A 13 -10.21 -0.28 -9.25
N ASN A 14 -10.29 -0.05 -7.93
CA ASN A 14 -10.22 1.26 -7.29
C ASN A 14 -9.48 1.16 -5.94
N CYS A 15 -8.25 0.66 -5.95
CA CYS A 15 -7.44 0.48 -4.75
C CYS A 15 -6.14 1.31 -4.79
N ASN A 16 -5.52 1.44 -3.64
CA ASN A 16 -4.30 2.23 -3.45
C ASN A 16 -3.11 1.76 -4.31
N LEU A 17 -3.02 0.47 -4.67
CA LEU A 17 -2.01 -0.04 -5.58
C LEU A 17 -2.14 0.53 -7.01
N GLY A 18 -3.34 0.95 -7.40
CA GLY A 18 -3.59 1.64 -8.67
C GLY A 18 -2.85 2.99 -8.78
N ILE A 19 -2.49 3.62 -7.66
CA ILE A 19 -1.66 4.84 -7.65
C ILE A 19 -0.28 4.52 -8.24
N LEU A 20 0.37 3.47 -7.75
CA LEU A 20 1.65 3.02 -8.29
C LEU A 20 1.54 2.71 -9.79
N SER A 21 0.48 1.98 -10.18
CA SER A 21 0.24 1.64 -11.58
C SER A 21 0.16 2.87 -12.49
N SER A 22 -0.54 3.92 -12.06
CA SER A 22 -0.61 5.19 -12.78
C SER A 22 0.75 5.87 -12.88
N ILE A 23 1.51 5.91 -11.78
CA ILE A 23 2.83 6.55 -11.75
C ILE A 23 3.82 5.83 -12.68
N VAL A 24 3.93 4.50 -12.57
CA VAL A 24 4.88 3.75 -13.41
C VAL A 24 4.48 3.77 -14.88
N LYS A 25 3.17 3.75 -15.18
CA LYS A 25 2.65 3.92 -16.54
C LYS A 25 3.05 5.27 -17.12
N TYR A 26 2.93 6.35 -16.35
CA TYR A 26 3.31 7.70 -16.78
C TYR A 26 4.80 7.78 -17.17
N TYR A 27 5.66 7.04 -16.49
CA TYR A 27 7.09 6.94 -16.82
C TYR A 27 7.46 5.81 -17.79
N GLY A 28 6.47 5.23 -18.48
CA GLY A 28 6.70 4.25 -19.56
C GLY A 28 6.84 2.80 -19.11
N ALA A 29 6.63 2.49 -17.83
CA ALA A 29 6.61 1.12 -17.32
C ALA A 29 5.17 0.61 -17.13
N ARG A 30 5.03 -0.69 -16.84
CA ARG A 30 3.71 -1.31 -16.59
C ARG A 30 3.82 -2.34 -15.46
N ILE A 31 2.77 -2.42 -14.67
CA ILE A 31 2.53 -3.49 -13.70
C ILE A 31 1.15 -4.11 -13.94
N PRO A 32 0.88 -5.33 -13.44
CA PRO A 32 -0.38 -6.03 -13.69
C PRO A 32 -1.63 -5.31 -13.14
N THR A 33 -1.47 -4.43 -12.17
CA THR A 33 -2.58 -3.72 -11.52
C THR A 33 -3.14 -2.62 -12.42
N LYS A 34 -4.46 -2.48 -12.41
CA LYS A 34 -5.17 -1.44 -13.17
C LYS A 34 -4.81 -0.03 -12.63
N PRO A 35 -4.43 0.92 -13.50
CA PRO A 35 -4.19 2.30 -13.10
C PRO A 35 -5.49 3.05 -12.77
N ILE A 36 -5.37 4.17 -12.06
CA ILE A 36 -6.49 5.06 -11.71
C ILE A 36 -6.66 6.10 -12.81
N ALA A 37 -7.75 6.02 -13.57
CA ALA A 37 -7.97 6.88 -14.72
C ALA A 37 -7.92 8.39 -14.40
N ALA A 38 -8.46 8.80 -13.24
CA ALA A 38 -8.41 10.20 -12.83
C ALA A 38 -6.97 10.69 -12.54
N LEU A 39 -6.12 9.80 -11.98
CA LEU A 39 -4.71 10.11 -11.74
C LEU A 39 -3.91 10.13 -13.04
N ASP A 40 -4.17 9.19 -13.95
CA ASP A 40 -3.58 9.19 -15.29
C ASP A 40 -3.83 10.53 -15.99
N ALA A 41 -5.09 10.96 -16.07
CA ALA A 41 -5.45 12.23 -16.69
C ALA A 41 -4.76 13.44 -16.05
N GLU A 42 -4.58 13.44 -14.71
CA GLU A 42 -3.90 14.52 -14.02
C GLU A 42 -2.38 14.51 -14.29
N LEU A 43 -1.74 13.34 -14.33
CA LEU A 43 -0.31 13.22 -14.67
C LEU A 43 -0.05 13.67 -16.10
N ASP A 44 -0.88 13.24 -17.06
CA ASP A 44 -0.78 13.62 -18.47
C ASP A 44 -0.99 15.13 -18.68
N ARG A 45 -1.93 15.73 -17.94
CA ARG A 45 -2.18 17.17 -17.98
C ARG A 45 -1.02 17.99 -17.45
N ARG A 46 -0.38 17.54 -16.36
CA ARG A 46 0.71 18.28 -15.70
C ARG A 46 2.04 18.17 -16.43
N ARG A 47 2.28 17.07 -17.12
CA ARG A 47 3.55 16.77 -17.83
C ARG A 47 4.79 16.96 -16.93
N SER A 48 4.68 16.55 -15.67
CA SER A 48 5.74 16.73 -14.68
C SER A 48 6.93 15.82 -14.98
N ARG A 49 8.14 16.38 -14.94
CA ARG A 49 9.38 15.61 -15.09
C ARG A 49 9.60 14.65 -13.90
N ASN A 50 9.20 15.05 -12.70
CA ASN A 50 9.35 14.28 -11.47
C ASN A 50 8.00 14.22 -10.73
N THR A 51 7.71 13.08 -10.12
CA THR A 51 6.56 12.86 -9.25
C THR A 51 7.06 12.47 -7.87
N VAL A 52 6.59 13.16 -6.84
CA VAL A 52 6.84 12.81 -5.44
C VAL A 52 5.56 12.23 -4.87
N TRP A 53 5.63 11.01 -4.39
CA TRP A 53 4.52 10.32 -3.77
C TRP A 53 4.72 10.21 -2.27
N PHE A 54 3.85 10.87 -1.49
CA PHE A 54 3.83 10.76 -0.04
C PHE A 54 2.83 9.68 0.38
N ILE A 55 3.31 8.68 1.10
CA ILE A 55 2.51 7.63 1.70
C ILE A 55 2.42 7.92 3.19
N MET A 56 1.20 8.15 3.69
CA MET A 56 0.93 8.41 5.10
C MET A 56 0.21 7.20 5.68
N ASP A 57 0.94 6.39 6.44
CA ASP A 57 0.39 5.20 7.09
C ASP A 57 -0.61 5.58 8.21
N GLY A 58 -1.65 4.77 8.37
CA GLY A 58 -2.70 5.02 9.37
C GLY A 58 -3.61 6.22 9.11
N MET A 59 -3.41 6.97 8.02
CA MET A 59 -4.19 8.16 7.66
C MET A 59 -5.28 7.87 6.62
N GLY A 60 -6.22 6.98 6.94
CA GLY A 60 -7.38 6.75 6.08
C GLY A 60 -8.35 7.92 6.05
N SER A 61 -9.18 8.01 5.00
CA SER A 61 -10.14 9.12 4.78
C SER A 61 -11.02 9.41 5.98
N ARG A 62 -11.54 8.37 6.64
CA ARG A 62 -12.37 8.53 7.86
C ARG A 62 -11.60 9.16 9.03
N VAL A 63 -10.30 8.86 9.16
CA VAL A 63 -9.45 9.48 10.19
C VAL A 63 -9.27 10.95 9.90
N LEU A 64 -9.00 11.30 8.64
CA LEU A 64 -8.87 12.70 8.21
C LEU A 64 -10.16 13.48 8.43
N GLU A 65 -11.30 12.95 7.98
CA GLU A 65 -12.61 13.59 8.07
C GLU A 65 -13.08 13.78 9.53
N LYS A 66 -12.71 12.86 10.43
CA LYS A 66 -13.05 12.96 11.85
C LYS A 66 -12.20 13.97 12.62
N ASN A 67 -10.94 14.15 12.21
CA ASN A 67 -9.95 14.89 12.99
C ASN A 67 -9.54 16.24 12.39
N LEU A 68 -9.92 16.52 11.14
CA LEU A 68 -9.56 17.77 10.48
C LEU A 68 -10.81 18.62 10.19
N PRO A 69 -10.71 19.96 10.31
CA PRO A 69 -11.76 20.86 9.82
C PRO A 69 -11.99 20.66 8.33
N ALA A 70 -13.23 20.84 7.88
CA ALA A 70 -13.60 20.66 6.46
C ALA A 70 -12.79 21.61 5.53
N GLU A 71 -12.39 22.77 6.03
CA GLU A 71 -11.59 23.78 5.34
C GLU A 71 -10.09 23.44 5.29
N SER A 72 -9.66 22.36 5.93
CA SER A 72 -8.24 21.98 5.95
C SER A 72 -7.70 21.76 4.54
N TRP A 73 -6.43 22.07 4.36
CA TRP A 73 -5.77 21.96 3.05
C TRP A 73 -5.86 20.53 2.47
N LEU A 74 -5.73 19.48 3.30
CA LEU A 74 -5.82 18.10 2.88
C LEU A 74 -7.23 17.74 2.40
N LEU A 75 -8.27 18.02 3.19
CA LEU A 75 -9.66 17.70 2.82
C LEU A 75 -10.12 18.45 1.58
N ARG A 76 -9.79 19.73 1.47
CA ARG A 76 -10.11 20.52 0.26
C ARG A 76 -9.46 20.00 -1.01
N ARG A 77 -8.39 19.23 -0.91
CA ARG A 77 -7.67 18.63 -2.05
C ARG A 77 -7.91 17.13 -2.19
N LYS A 78 -8.68 16.54 -1.32
CA LYS A 78 -9.11 15.15 -1.46
C LYS A 78 -9.79 14.97 -2.83
N ARG A 79 -9.37 14.00 -3.60
CA ARG A 79 -9.91 13.71 -4.93
C ARG A 79 -10.78 12.47 -4.96
N GLN A 80 -10.37 11.45 -4.23
CA GLN A 80 -10.98 10.13 -4.31
C GLN A 80 -10.70 9.32 -3.06
N ASP A 81 -11.62 8.46 -2.68
CA ASP A 81 -11.42 7.39 -1.73
C ASP A 81 -11.02 6.13 -2.47
N LEU A 82 -10.02 5.44 -1.97
CA LEU A 82 -9.53 4.19 -2.49
C LEU A 82 -9.62 3.12 -1.42
N THR A 83 -9.87 1.89 -1.83
CA THR A 83 -9.72 0.76 -0.91
C THR A 83 -8.22 0.41 -0.75
N ALA A 84 -7.86 -0.19 0.37
CA ALA A 84 -6.54 -0.79 0.52
C ALA A 84 -6.52 -2.18 -0.13
N VAL A 85 -5.33 -2.71 -0.42
CA VAL A 85 -5.16 -4.14 -0.69
C VAL A 85 -5.53 -4.97 0.53
N PHE A 86 -5.78 -6.26 0.37
CA PHE A 86 -6.09 -7.17 1.48
C PHE A 86 -5.03 -8.26 1.61
N PRO A 87 -4.57 -8.55 2.83
CA PRO A 87 -4.88 -7.81 4.08
C PRO A 87 -4.30 -6.40 4.08
N CYS A 88 -4.99 -5.47 4.77
CA CYS A 88 -4.61 -4.06 4.83
C CYS A 88 -3.56 -3.76 5.92
N THR A 89 -2.66 -4.69 6.17
CA THR A 89 -1.53 -4.49 7.09
C THR A 89 -0.43 -3.67 6.41
N THR A 90 0.35 -2.92 7.18
CA THR A 90 1.47 -2.12 6.64
C THR A 90 2.42 -2.98 5.82
N THR A 91 2.75 -4.19 6.29
CA THR A 91 3.62 -5.12 5.56
C THR A 91 3.06 -5.47 4.18
N ALA A 92 1.80 -5.89 4.10
CA ALA A 92 1.19 -6.26 2.83
C ALA A 92 1.07 -5.07 1.87
N VAL A 93 0.65 -3.91 2.38
CA VAL A 93 0.50 -2.68 1.58
C VAL A 93 1.84 -2.20 1.04
N MET A 94 2.85 -2.09 1.90
CA MET A 94 4.18 -1.60 1.49
C MET A 94 4.87 -2.57 0.53
N THR A 95 4.76 -3.88 0.78
CA THR A 95 5.29 -4.89 -0.15
C THR A 95 4.59 -4.81 -1.51
N SER A 96 3.27 -4.61 -1.54
CA SER A 96 2.54 -4.37 -2.79
C SER A 96 3.05 -3.12 -3.54
N PHE A 97 3.36 -2.04 -2.83
CA PHE A 97 3.91 -0.83 -3.45
C PHE A 97 5.33 -1.04 -4.00
N PHE A 98 6.18 -1.79 -3.31
CA PHE A 98 7.53 -2.06 -3.79
C PHE A 98 7.59 -3.10 -4.92
N SER A 99 6.72 -4.11 -4.89
CA SER A 99 6.70 -5.19 -5.87
C SER A 99 5.80 -4.92 -7.09
N GLY A 100 4.82 -4.01 -6.95
CA GLY A 100 3.83 -3.73 -7.98
C GLY A 100 2.74 -4.80 -8.12
N VAL A 101 2.70 -5.80 -7.22
CA VAL A 101 1.72 -6.89 -7.27
C VAL A 101 0.86 -6.96 -6.01
N GLN A 102 -0.23 -7.71 -6.09
CA GLN A 102 -1.18 -7.88 -4.99
C GLN A 102 -0.63 -8.83 -3.91
N PRO A 103 -1.12 -8.75 -2.66
CA PRO A 103 -0.69 -9.59 -1.56
C PRO A 103 -0.78 -11.11 -1.84
N ILE A 104 -1.77 -11.54 -2.62
CA ILE A 104 -1.91 -12.94 -3.06
C ILE A 104 -0.69 -13.42 -3.87
N SER A 105 0.00 -12.51 -4.57
CA SER A 105 1.15 -12.84 -5.41
C SER A 105 2.48 -12.80 -4.67
N HIS A 106 2.65 -11.90 -3.72
CA HIS A 106 3.90 -11.79 -2.95
C HIS A 106 3.88 -12.53 -1.61
N ALA A 107 2.71 -12.96 -1.12
CA ALA A 107 2.48 -13.71 0.11
C ALA A 107 2.94 -13.05 1.43
N TRP A 108 3.33 -11.78 1.42
CA TRP A 108 3.72 -11.04 2.63
C TRP A 108 2.50 -10.40 3.27
N LEU A 109 1.84 -11.16 4.17
CA LEU A 109 0.48 -10.87 4.61
C LEU A 109 0.41 -10.24 6.01
N GLY A 110 1.50 -10.29 6.78
CA GLY A 110 1.49 -9.84 8.17
C GLY A 110 2.86 -9.36 8.66
N TRP A 111 2.89 -8.93 9.91
CA TRP A 111 4.10 -8.43 10.57
C TRP A 111 5.10 -9.53 10.87
N THR A 112 4.62 -10.74 11.14
CA THR A 112 5.40 -11.95 11.37
C THR A 112 4.98 -13.01 10.37
N LEU A 113 5.92 -13.62 9.69
CA LEU A 113 5.70 -14.68 8.72
C LEU A 113 6.58 -15.88 9.07
N TYR A 114 6.02 -17.08 8.83
CA TYR A 114 6.77 -18.32 8.92
C TYR A 114 7.42 -18.62 7.57
N PHE A 115 8.71 -18.89 7.58
CA PHE A 115 9.51 -19.26 6.42
C PHE A 115 9.89 -20.75 6.55
N SER A 116 9.25 -21.60 5.76
CA SER A 116 9.43 -23.06 5.80
C SER A 116 10.86 -23.50 5.50
N ASP A 117 11.53 -22.82 4.59
CA ASP A 117 12.90 -23.14 4.17
C ASP A 117 13.93 -22.96 5.29
N TRP A 118 13.60 -22.16 6.29
CA TRP A 118 14.44 -21.85 7.44
C TRP A 118 13.87 -22.36 8.76
N ASP A 119 12.65 -22.94 8.74
CA ASP A 119 11.90 -23.38 9.92
C ASP A 119 11.84 -22.27 11.00
N MET A 120 11.52 -21.05 10.58
CA MET A 120 11.57 -19.90 11.48
C MET A 120 10.47 -18.87 11.20
N CYS A 121 10.03 -18.19 12.27
CA CYS A 121 9.15 -17.04 12.19
C CYS A 121 9.99 -15.76 12.19
N ILE A 122 9.77 -14.90 11.19
CA ILE A 122 10.51 -13.63 11.04
C ILE A 122 9.57 -12.45 11.16
N ASP A 123 9.93 -11.51 12.04
CA ASP A 123 9.34 -10.18 12.12
C ASP A 123 9.86 -9.35 10.94
N ILE A 124 8.97 -8.99 10.02
CA ILE A 124 9.33 -8.47 8.69
C ILE A 124 10.08 -7.14 8.73
N PHE A 125 9.59 -6.14 9.46
CA PHE A 125 10.24 -4.82 9.46
C PHE A 125 11.60 -4.79 10.17
N PRO A 126 11.76 -5.34 11.40
CA PRO A 126 13.08 -5.42 12.02
C PRO A 126 13.96 -6.51 11.43
N PHE A 127 13.41 -7.37 10.57
CA PHE A 127 14.03 -8.53 9.93
C PHE A 127 14.84 -9.38 10.91
N ARG A 128 14.13 -9.92 11.89
CA ARG A 128 14.70 -10.72 12.97
C ARG A 128 13.84 -11.93 13.27
N ASP A 129 14.45 -12.98 13.80
CA ASP A 129 13.71 -14.09 14.36
C ASP A 129 12.78 -13.63 15.47
N THR A 130 11.52 -14.05 15.43
CA THR A 130 10.47 -13.61 16.36
C THR A 130 10.70 -14.08 17.78
N PHE A 131 11.31 -15.26 17.95
CA PHE A 131 11.48 -15.91 19.26
C PHE A 131 12.84 -15.60 19.90
N THR A 132 13.91 -15.56 19.10
CA THR A 132 15.26 -15.30 19.61
C THR A 132 15.64 -13.83 19.56
N GLY A 133 14.98 -13.03 18.71
CA GLY A 133 15.32 -11.64 18.44
C GLY A 133 16.59 -11.43 17.60
N GLU A 134 17.22 -12.51 17.13
CA GLU A 134 18.42 -12.43 16.29
C GLU A 134 18.11 -11.80 14.94
N LYS A 135 18.93 -10.85 14.53
CA LYS A 135 18.80 -10.22 13.22
C LYS A 135 19.15 -11.20 12.10
N GLN A 136 18.31 -11.24 11.07
CA GLN A 136 18.48 -12.10 9.90
C GLN A 136 19.05 -11.36 8.67
N ILE A 137 19.57 -10.15 8.87
CA ILE A 137 20.18 -9.35 7.80
C ILE A 137 21.38 -10.11 7.23
N GLY A 138 21.37 -10.32 5.91
CA GLY A 138 22.42 -11.03 5.18
C GLY A 138 22.15 -12.51 4.87
N ARG A 139 21.14 -13.13 5.47
CA ARG A 139 20.72 -14.50 5.11
C ARG A 139 19.90 -14.58 3.82
N ALA A 140 19.42 -13.45 3.31
CA ALA A 140 18.64 -13.38 2.07
C ALA A 140 19.50 -13.40 0.78
N HIS A 141 20.79 -13.64 0.88
CA HIS A 141 21.73 -13.66 -0.23
C HIS A 141 22.44 -15.02 -0.41
N VAL A 142 21.79 -16.10 -0.01
CA VAL A 142 22.30 -17.45 -0.27
C VAL A 142 21.46 -18.14 -1.34
#